data_a63be1ff6d3423ba46b488c2d6bef430
#
_entry.id   a63be1ff6d3423ba46b488c2d6bef430
#
_cell.length_a   1.000
_cell.length_b   1.000
_cell.length_c   1.000
_cell.angle_alpha   90.00
_cell.angle_beta   90.00
_cell.angle_gamma   90.00
#
_symmetry.space_group_name_H-M   'P 1'
#
loop_
_entity.id
_entity.type
_entity.pdbx_description
1 polymer ?
#
loop_
_entity_poly.entity_id
_entity_poly.type
_entity_poly.pdbx_seq_one_letter_code
_entity_poly.pdbx_strand_id
1 'polypeptide(L)'
;MLRITLLIAFLFISHSPSSPEAEKFEWSKRRMLTWNDFKGRPDRLNTYAASTSSGISHGYSINHKGYLVKEDSWVKAYFYPRLSWFRPQKVTAKTLRHEQTHFDISELHARILRKKIAQFTFSHRSKQEIKAIYKEVESSRHKMQEAFDKETRHSMNSEAEAAWERKVAKLLREYRGWAE
;
A
#
# COMPACT_ATOMS: atom_id res chain seq x y z
N MET A 1 13.08 -65.25 27.46
CA MET A 1 13.69 -64.25 26.57
C MET A 1 12.59 -63.29 26.08
N LEU A 2 12.53 -62.10 26.68
CA LEU A 2 11.48 -61.08 26.36
C LEU A 2 12.03 -60.14 25.29
N ARG A 3 11.44 -60.17 24.10
CA ARG A 3 11.79 -59.22 23.00
C ARG A 3 11.00 -57.96 23.19
N ILE A 4 11.69 -56.89 23.57
CA ILE A 4 11.12 -55.54 23.62
C ILE A 4 11.21 -54.97 22.20
N THR A 5 10.07 -54.78 21.54
CA THR A 5 9.98 -54.11 20.25
C THR A 5 9.83 -52.62 20.49
N LEU A 6 10.87 -51.84 20.18
CA LEU A 6 10.89 -50.38 20.33
C LEU A 6 10.11 -49.78 19.14
N LEU A 7 8.93 -49.23 19.40
CA LEU A 7 8.15 -48.50 18.40
C LEU A 7 8.66 -47.06 18.35
N ILE A 8 9.42 -46.73 17.29
CA ILE A 8 9.84 -45.35 17.02
C ILE A 8 8.69 -44.64 16.31
N ALA A 9 7.99 -43.77 17.04
CA ALA A 9 6.99 -42.89 16.46
C ALA A 9 7.68 -41.71 15.73
N PHE A 10 7.64 -41.74 14.41
CA PHE A 10 8.06 -40.59 13.59
C PHE A 10 6.99 -39.49 13.67
N LEU A 11 7.27 -38.43 14.42
CA LEU A 11 6.49 -37.19 14.40
C LEU A 11 6.76 -36.45 13.07
N PHE A 12 5.86 -36.58 12.11
CA PHE A 12 5.84 -35.72 10.94
C PHE A 12 5.40 -34.32 11.37
N ILE A 13 6.36 -33.43 11.57
CA ILE A 13 6.07 -32.01 11.71
C ILE A 13 5.66 -31.50 10.32
N SER A 14 4.37 -31.44 10.09
CA SER A 14 3.82 -30.79 8.88
C SER A 14 4.10 -29.29 8.95
N HIS A 15 5.18 -28.86 8.32
CA HIS A 15 5.38 -27.45 8.01
C HIS A 15 4.34 -27.06 6.94
N SER A 16 3.24 -26.45 7.36
CA SER A 16 2.39 -25.72 6.41
C SER A 16 3.24 -24.61 5.81
N PRO A 17 3.41 -24.52 4.49
CA PRO A 17 4.08 -23.38 3.89
C PRO A 17 3.24 -22.15 4.22
N SER A 18 3.76 -21.26 5.06
CA SER A 18 3.22 -19.90 5.20
C SER A 18 3.19 -19.33 3.79
N SER A 19 2.02 -18.87 3.33
CA SER A 19 1.92 -18.15 2.06
C SER A 19 3.04 -17.10 2.05
N PRO A 20 3.91 -17.06 1.03
CA PRO A 20 4.96 -16.06 1.01
C PRO A 20 4.29 -14.70 1.11
N GLU A 21 4.57 -13.98 2.19
CA GLU A 21 4.08 -12.59 2.33
C GLU A 21 4.46 -11.85 1.05
N ALA A 22 3.47 -11.27 0.37
CA ALA A 22 3.71 -10.65 -0.93
C ALA A 22 4.84 -9.62 -0.78
N GLU A 23 5.91 -9.77 -1.55
CA GLU A 23 7.04 -8.84 -1.54
C GLU A 23 6.52 -7.41 -1.64
N LYS A 24 6.80 -6.58 -0.66
CA LYS A 24 6.37 -5.19 -0.57
C LYS A 24 7.43 -4.34 0.14
N PHE A 25 7.46 -3.05 -0.15
CA PHE A 25 8.26 -2.10 0.61
C PHE A 25 7.49 -0.82 0.87
N GLU A 26 7.85 -0.16 1.97
CA GLU A 26 7.20 1.06 2.43
C GLU A 26 7.58 2.27 1.57
N TRP A 27 6.66 3.23 1.46
CA TRP A 27 6.97 4.53 0.90
C TRP A 27 8.04 5.25 1.74
N SER A 28 8.97 5.89 1.07
CA SER A 28 9.99 6.72 1.72
C SER A 28 10.33 7.92 0.84
N LYS A 29 10.42 9.09 1.45
CA LYS A 29 10.89 10.30 0.75
C LYS A 29 12.29 10.16 0.14
N ARG A 30 13.11 9.26 0.69
CA ARG A 30 14.51 9.04 0.27
C ARG A 30 14.64 7.97 -0.83
N ARG A 31 13.57 7.24 -1.12
CA ARG A 31 13.56 6.16 -2.10
C ARG A 31 12.50 6.41 -3.15
N MET A 32 12.93 6.85 -4.33
CA MET A 32 12.05 6.92 -5.50
C MET A 32 11.99 5.54 -6.18
N LEU A 33 10.87 5.30 -6.87
CA LEU A 33 10.73 4.11 -7.71
C LEU A 33 11.74 4.12 -8.86
N THR A 34 12.20 2.93 -9.19
CA THR A 34 12.98 2.64 -10.39
C THR A 34 12.30 1.51 -11.16
N TRP A 35 12.60 1.34 -12.44
CA TRP A 35 12.04 0.22 -13.22
C TRP A 35 12.42 -1.15 -12.65
N ASN A 36 13.52 -1.27 -11.90
CA ASN A 36 13.90 -2.50 -11.21
C ASN A 36 12.95 -2.90 -10.08
N ASP A 37 12.11 -1.98 -9.62
CA ASP A 37 11.10 -2.26 -8.60
C ASP A 37 9.86 -2.96 -9.18
N PHE A 38 9.64 -2.89 -10.51
CA PHE A 38 8.49 -3.46 -11.20
C PHE A 38 8.79 -4.89 -11.67
N LYS A 39 8.37 -5.89 -10.93
CA LYS A 39 8.69 -7.31 -11.15
C LYS A 39 7.51 -8.14 -11.69
N GLY A 40 6.35 -7.51 -11.83
CA GLY A 40 5.14 -8.15 -12.34
C GLY A 40 5.20 -8.38 -13.85
N ARG A 41 4.30 -9.22 -14.33
CA ARG A 41 4.12 -9.44 -15.78
C ARG A 41 3.05 -8.50 -16.31
N PRO A 42 3.30 -7.81 -17.45
CA PRO A 42 2.29 -6.99 -18.09
C PRO A 42 1.04 -7.80 -18.43
N ASP A 43 -0.13 -7.27 -18.07
CA ASP A 43 -1.40 -7.86 -18.47
C ASP A 43 -1.56 -7.77 -20.01
N ARG A 44 -1.86 -8.89 -20.63
CA ARG A 44 -1.98 -8.99 -22.09
C ARG A 44 -3.19 -8.24 -22.65
N LEU A 45 -4.24 -8.12 -21.86
CA LEU A 45 -5.48 -7.44 -22.23
C LEU A 45 -5.39 -5.92 -22.07
N ASN A 46 -4.39 -5.44 -21.37
CA ASN A 46 -4.19 -4.04 -21.05
C ASN A 46 -3.18 -3.41 -22.02
N THR A 47 -3.46 -2.21 -22.51
CA THR A 47 -2.60 -1.48 -23.46
C THR A 47 -1.65 -0.48 -22.83
N TYR A 48 -1.74 -0.28 -21.50
CA TYR A 48 -0.91 0.68 -20.77
C TYR A 48 0.59 0.37 -20.85
N ALA A 49 1.40 1.41 -20.65
CA ALA A 49 2.86 1.30 -20.67
C ALA A 49 3.41 0.69 -19.37
N ALA A 50 2.78 1.00 -18.24
CA ALA A 50 3.13 0.51 -16.92
C ALA A 50 1.89 0.47 -16.02
N SER A 51 2.03 -0.10 -14.84
CA SER A 51 1.01 -0.10 -13.79
C SER A 51 1.66 -0.25 -12.42
N THR A 52 1.35 0.67 -11.52
CA THR A 52 1.73 0.63 -10.10
C THR A 52 0.64 0.01 -9.25
N SER A 53 0.98 -1.06 -8.55
CA SER A 53 0.18 -1.56 -7.44
C SER A 53 0.72 -1.02 -6.14
N SER A 54 -0.06 -0.15 -5.50
CA SER A 54 0.25 0.42 -4.18
C SER A 54 -1.00 0.51 -3.32
N GLY A 55 -0.83 0.53 -2.00
CA GLY A 55 -1.97 0.55 -1.09
C GLY A 55 -1.58 0.94 0.32
N ILE A 56 -2.58 1.02 1.20
CA ILE A 56 -2.41 1.32 2.62
C ILE A 56 -2.66 0.05 3.42
N SER A 57 -1.72 -0.26 4.30
CA SER A 57 -1.92 -1.26 5.35
C SER A 57 -1.95 -0.57 6.71
N HIS A 58 -2.70 -1.12 7.64
CA HIS A 58 -2.78 -0.64 9.01
C HIS A 58 -2.93 -1.80 9.99
N GLY A 59 -2.44 -1.58 11.21
CA GLY A 59 -2.66 -2.49 12.34
C GLY A 59 -3.07 -1.70 13.57
N TYR A 60 -3.75 -2.34 14.49
CA TYR A 60 -4.20 -1.75 15.75
C TYR A 60 -4.49 -2.81 16.80
N SER A 61 -4.41 -2.41 18.07
CA SER A 61 -4.83 -3.21 19.21
C SER A 61 -6.11 -2.65 19.82
N ILE A 62 -6.92 -3.54 20.41
CA ILE A 62 -8.13 -3.20 21.14
C ILE A 62 -8.01 -3.77 22.54
N ASN A 63 -8.25 -2.97 23.58
CA ASN A 63 -8.25 -3.43 24.94
C ASN A 63 -9.49 -4.30 25.27
N HIS A 64 -9.49 -4.93 26.44
CA HIS A 64 -10.57 -5.81 26.90
C HIS A 64 -11.95 -5.16 27.01
N LYS A 65 -12.01 -3.80 27.05
CA LYS A 65 -13.26 -3.03 27.07
C LYS A 65 -13.72 -2.60 25.66
N GLY A 66 -13.01 -3.01 24.59
CA GLY A 66 -13.35 -2.69 23.20
C GLY A 66 -12.81 -1.37 22.69
N TYR A 67 -12.01 -0.64 23.47
CA TYR A 67 -11.43 0.64 23.05
C TYR A 67 -10.12 0.47 22.30
N LEU A 68 -9.88 1.31 21.31
CA LEU A 68 -8.64 1.35 20.55
C LEU A 68 -7.47 1.77 21.45
N VAL A 69 -6.36 1.03 21.37
CA VAL A 69 -5.05 1.42 21.92
C VAL A 69 -4.30 2.16 20.83
N LYS A 70 -4.34 3.50 20.87
CA LYS A 70 -3.80 4.34 19.78
C LYS A 70 -2.30 4.17 19.59
N GLU A 71 -1.58 3.94 20.67
CA GLU A 71 -0.12 3.77 20.71
C GLU A 71 0.35 2.52 19.92
N ASP A 72 -0.50 1.50 19.84
CA ASP A 72 -0.24 0.27 19.08
C ASP A 72 -0.69 0.37 17.62
N SER A 73 -1.26 1.52 17.22
CA SER A 73 -1.78 1.68 15.87
C SER A 73 -0.69 2.16 14.92
N TRP A 74 -0.62 1.54 13.76
CA TRP A 74 0.27 1.96 12.69
C TRP A 74 -0.47 1.99 11.34
N VAL A 75 -0.03 2.84 10.44
CA VAL A 75 -0.56 2.97 9.08
C VAL A 75 0.60 3.21 8.13
N LYS A 76 0.75 2.38 7.11
CA LYS A 76 1.86 2.46 6.15
C LYS A 76 1.38 2.34 4.71
N ALA A 77 1.99 3.09 3.82
CA ALA A 77 1.81 2.94 2.38
C ALA A 77 2.85 1.97 1.83
N TYR A 78 2.40 0.99 1.02
CA TYR A 78 3.25 -0.03 0.42
C TYR A 78 3.16 -0.03 -1.09
N PHE A 79 4.29 -0.31 -1.72
CA PHE A 79 4.41 -0.69 -3.11
C PHE A 79 4.56 -2.21 -3.21
N TYR A 80 3.94 -2.82 -4.21
CA TYR A 80 3.93 -4.26 -4.44
C TYR A 80 4.67 -4.62 -5.73
N PRO A 81 5.97 -4.94 -5.69
CA PRO A 81 6.79 -5.20 -6.88
C PRO A 81 6.21 -6.22 -7.84
N ARG A 82 5.75 -7.37 -7.33
CA ARG A 82 5.23 -8.47 -8.16
C ARG A 82 3.87 -8.20 -8.77
N LEU A 83 3.14 -7.20 -8.28
CA LEU A 83 1.86 -6.73 -8.82
C LEU A 83 2.02 -5.51 -9.72
N SER A 84 3.20 -4.87 -9.72
CA SER A 84 3.54 -3.71 -10.53
C SER A 84 4.39 -4.16 -11.72
N TRP A 85 4.08 -3.64 -12.90
CA TRP A 85 4.72 -4.07 -14.14
C TRP A 85 4.91 -2.91 -15.12
N PHE A 86 5.77 -3.08 -16.10
CA PHE A 86 5.98 -2.14 -17.19
C PHE A 86 6.33 -2.87 -18.50
N ARG A 87 6.22 -2.16 -19.62
CA ARG A 87 6.64 -2.60 -20.96
C ARG A 87 7.88 -1.79 -21.37
N PRO A 88 9.07 -2.39 -21.41
CA PRO A 88 10.33 -1.65 -21.64
C PRO A 88 10.29 -0.75 -22.89
N GLN A 89 9.60 -1.18 -23.95
CA GLN A 89 9.54 -0.45 -25.22
C GLN A 89 8.56 0.74 -25.20
N LYS A 90 7.72 0.87 -24.16
CA LYS A 90 6.66 1.88 -24.08
C LYS A 90 6.88 2.94 -23.01
N VAL A 91 7.89 2.75 -22.14
CA VAL A 91 8.09 3.60 -20.97
C VAL A 91 9.20 4.63 -21.15
N THR A 92 9.05 5.74 -20.46
CA THR A 92 9.99 6.87 -20.41
C THR A 92 10.22 7.30 -18.95
N ALA A 93 11.13 8.24 -18.73
CA ALA A 93 11.28 8.86 -17.41
C ALA A 93 10.00 9.57 -16.93
N LYS A 94 9.18 10.10 -17.86
CA LYS A 94 7.87 10.67 -17.53
C LYS A 94 6.90 9.59 -17.01
N THR A 95 6.85 8.44 -17.67
CA THR A 95 6.04 7.31 -17.23
C THR A 95 6.44 6.87 -15.82
N LEU A 96 7.74 6.82 -15.49
CA LEU A 96 8.18 6.46 -14.14
C LEU A 96 7.72 7.48 -13.08
N ARG A 97 7.73 8.79 -13.39
CA ARG A 97 7.19 9.81 -12.47
C ARG A 97 5.68 9.67 -12.27
N HIS A 98 4.95 9.30 -13.32
CA HIS A 98 3.52 8.97 -13.23
C HIS A 98 3.29 7.82 -12.23
N GLU A 99 4.03 6.73 -12.36
CA GLU A 99 3.95 5.59 -11.45
C GLU A 99 4.38 5.95 -10.02
N GLN A 100 5.37 6.82 -9.86
CA GLN A 100 5.73 7.38 -8.55
C GLN A 100 4.59 8.19 -7.94
N THR A 101 3.88 8.99 -8.73
CA THR A 101 2.76 9.79 -8.25
C THR A 101 1.61 8.92 -7.73
N HIS A 102 1.34 7.76 -8.34
CA HIS A 102 0.42 6.76 -7.80
C HIS A 102 0.85 6.30 -6.39
N PHE A 103 2.13 6.04 -6.19
CA PHE A 103 2.63 5.65 -4.87
C PHE A 103 2.59 6.80 -3.86
N ASP A 104 2.88 8.02 -4.29
CA ASP A 104 2.78 9.25 -3.48
C ASP A 104 1.34 9.54 -3.04
N ILE A 105 0.34 9.27 -3.90
CA ILE A 105 -1.08 9.35 -3.55
C ILE A 105 -1.43 8.33 -2.45
N SER A 106 -0.85 7.14 -2.49
CA SER A 106 -1.06 6.14 -1.42
C SER A 106 -0.46 6.60 -0.09
N GLU A 107 0.74 7.20 -0.08
CA GLU A 107 1.30 7.79 1.15
C GLU A 107 0.50 9.00 1.65
N LEU A 108 0.04 9.87 0.76
CA LEU A 108 -0.82 10.97 1.16
C LEU A 108 -2.05 10.46 1.94
N HIS A 109 -2.69 9.43 1.46
CA HIS A 109 -3.86 8.86 2.12
C HIS A 109 -3.51 8.07 3.38
N ALA A 110 -2.32 7.49 3.48
CA ALA A 110 -1.81 6.95 4.74
C ALA A 110 -1.69 8.05 5.80
N ARG A 111 -1.15 9.22 5.46
CA ARG A 111 -1.09 10.39 6.36
C ARG A 111 -2.47 10.90 6.75
N ILE A 112 -3.42 10.95 5.82
CA ILE A 112 -4.81 11.32 6.10
C ILE A 112 -5.43 10.32 7.09
N LEU A 113 -5.19 9.02 6.91
CA LEU A 113 -5.69 7.99 7.82
C LEU A 113 -5.08 8.12 9.22
N ARG A 114 -3.76 8.32 9.33
CA ARG A 114 -3.08 8.58 10.62
C ARG A 114 -3.71 9.76 11.35
N LYS A 115 -3.92 10.88 10.64
CA LYS A 115 -4.57 12.07 11.19
C LYS A 115 -5.98 11.75 11.70
N LYS A 116 -6.80 11.09 10.88
CA LYS A 116 -8.17 10.74 11.26
C LYS A 116 -8.20 9.84 12.50
N ILE A 117 -7.36 8.81 12.56
CA ILE A 117 -7.26 7.91 13.73
C ILE A 117 -6.84 8.70 14.97
N ALA A 118 -5.83 9.56 14.88
CA ALA A 118 -5.34 10.34 16.02
C ALA A 118 -6.39 11.31 16.57
N GLN A 119 -7.18 11.94 15.71
CA GLN A 119 -8.17 12.95 16.05
C GLN A 119 -9.54 12.38 16.44
N PHE A 120 -9.82 11.12 16.09
CA PHE A 120 -11.10 10.48 16.37
C PHE A 120 -11.20 10.04 17.85
N THR A 121 -12.37 10.25 18.46
CA THR A 121 -12.67 9.72 19.81
C THR A 121 -13.38 8.38 19.65
N PHE A 122 -12.63 7.29 19.86
CA PHE A 122 -13.16 5.93 19.73
C PHE A 122 -14.03 5.53 20.90
N SER A 123 -15.13 4.83 20.61
CA SER A 123 -15.99 4.18 21.60
C SER A 123 -15.56 2.71 21.81
N HIS A 124 -16.34 1.97 22.62
CA HIS A 124 -16.19 0.53 22.79
C HIS A 124 -16.46 -0.28 21.49
N ARG A 125 -16.87 0.39 20.39
CA ARG A 125 -17.04 -0.18 19.05
C ARG A 125 -15.89 0.16 18.11
N SER A 126 -14.69 0.38 18.65
CA SER A 126 -13.51 0.85 17.92
C SER A 126 -13.23 0.05 16.64
N LYS A 127 -13.47 -1.26 16.62
CA LYS A 127 -13.28 -2.11 15.44
C LYS A 127 -14.15 -1.68 14.25
N GLN A 128 -15.39 -1.34 14.50
CA GLN A 128 -16.32 -0.88 13.46
C GLN A 128 -15.97 0.55 13.03
N GLU A 129 -15.63 1.40 13.98
CA GLU A 129 -15.29 2.80 13.75
C GLU A 129 -14.02 2.94 12.92
N ILE A 130 -12.95 2.21 13.26
CA ILE A 130 -11.71 2.23 12.48
C ILE A 130 -11.90 1.65 11.08
N LYS A 131 -12.71 0.60 10.95
CA LYS A 131 -13.06 0.03 9.64
C LYS A 131 -13.81 1.03 8.76
N ALA A 132 -14.71 1.83 9.33
CA ALA A 132 -15.45 2.86 8.61
C ALA A 132 -14.51 3.99 8.13
N ILE A 133 -13.64 4.47 9.02
CA ILE A 133 -12.63 5.50 8.70
C ILE A 133 -11.69 5.00 7.59
N TYR A 134 -11.18 3.77 7.70
CA TYR A 134 -10.34 3.16 6.68
C TYR A 134 -11.05 3.07 5.32
N LYS A 135 -12.29 2.59 5.29
CA LYS A 135 -13.08 2.49 4.06
C LYS A 135 -13.30 3.84 3.39
N GLU A 136 -13.56 4.89 4.16
CA GLU A 136 -13.70 6.26 3.66
C GLU A 136 -12.40 6.74 3.00
N VAL A 137 -11.27 6.56 3.68
CA VAL A 137 -9.96 6.99 3.19
C VAL A 137 -9.54 6.20 1.94
N GLU A 138 -9.76 4.89 1.91
CA GLU A 138 -9.50 4.06 0.72
C GLU A 138 -10.36 4.47 -0.48
N SER A 139 -11.65 4.74 -0.25
CA SER A 139 -12.52 5.27 -1.31
C SER A 139 -12.01 6.60 -1.87
N SER A 140 -11.53 7.50 -1.00
CA SER A 140 -10.94 8.77 -1.41
C SER A 140 -9.64 8.57 -2.19
N ARG A 141 -8.78 7.62 -1.75
CA ARG A 141 -7.55 7.27 -2.45
C ARG A 141 -7.84 6.76 -3.86
N HIS A 142 -8.77 5.83 -4.02
CA HIS A 142 -9.17 5.30 -5.32
C HIS A 142 -9.68 6.40 -6.25
N LYS A 143 -10.57 7.26 -5.78
CA LYS A 143 -11.08 8.39 -6.56
C LYS A 143 -9.97 9.34 -7.02
N MET A 144 -8.98 9.59 -6.16
CA MET A 144 -7.85 10.44 -6.52
C MET A 144 -6.93 9.78 -7.56
N GLN A 145 -6.71 8.47 -7.48
CA GLN A 145 -5.97 7.68 -8.47
C GLN A 145 -6.68 7.72 -9.84
N GLU A 146 -7.98 7.47 -9.86
CA GLU A 146 -8.79 7.50 -11.08
C GLU A 146 -8.82 8.90 -11.72
N ALA A 147 -8.94 9.96 -10.91
CA ALA A 147 -8.89 11.33 -11.40
C ALA A 147 -7.53 11.67 -12.00
N PHE A 148 -6.44 11.24 -11.35
CA PHE A 148 -5.09 11.41 -11.84
C PHE A 148 -4.90 10.74 -13.21
N ASP A 149 -5.24 9.46 -13.32
CA ASP A 149 -5.16 8.72 -14.58
C ASP A 149 -5.97 9.37 -15.70
N LYS A 150 -7.21 9.73 -15.40
CA LYS A 150 -8.12 10.36 -16.37
C LYS A 150 -7.60 11.70 -16.88
N GLU A 151 -7.18 12.59 -15.98
CA GLU A 151 -6.75 13.95 -16.33
C GLU A 151 -5.41 13.95 -17.06
N THR A 152 -4.48 13.06 -16.65
CA THR A 152 -3.17 12.89 -17.31
C THR A 152 -3.25 12.04 -18.57
N ARG A 153 -4.41 11.43 -18.87
CA ARG A 153 -4.58 10.44 -19.94
C ARG A 153 -3.51 9.35 -19.87
N HIS A 154 -3.31 8.79 -18.65
CA HIS A 154 -2.28 7.78 -18.39
C HIS A 154 -0.89 8.23 -18.89
N SER A 155 -0.39 9.33 -18.34
CA SER A 155 0.92 9.92 -18.67
C SER A 155 1.04 10.55 -20.08
N MET A 156 -0.04 10.67 -20.85
CA MET A 156 0.03 11.31 -22.17
C MET A 156 -0.10 12.84 -22.12
N ASN A 157 -0.81 13.43 -21.16
CA ASN A 157 -0.97 14.86 -20.99
C ASN A 157 0.12 15.41 -20.04
N SER A 158 1.18 15.99 -20.60
CA SER A 158 2.34 16.47 -19.83
C SER A 158 2.03 17.67 -18.93
N GLU A 159 1.10 18.54 -19.30
CA GLU A 159 0.71 19.70 -18.50
C GLU A 159 -0.07 19.25 -17.25
N ALA A 160 -1.08 18.39 -17.43
CA ALA A 160 -1.83 17.80 -16.33
C ALA A 160 -0.91 16.97 -15.41
N GLU A 161 0.03 16.22 -15.97
CA GLU A 161 1.03 15.45 -15.21
C GLU A 161 1.80 16.36 -14.25
N ALA A 162 2.40 17.43 -14.78
CA ALA A 162 3.15 18.40 -13.96
C ALA A 162 2.28 19.11 -12.92
N ALA A 163 1.00 19.37 -13.24
CA ALA A 163 0.07 19.96 -12.27
C ALA A 163 -0.24 18.98 -11.13
N TRP A 164 -0.46 17.70 -11.44
CA TRP A 164 -0.70 16.66 -10.45
C TRP A 164 0.50 16.37 -9.58
N GLU A 165 1.71 16.26 -10.15
CA GLU A 165 2.96 16.10 -9.39
C GLU A 165 3.11 17.23 -8.35
N ARG A 166 2.89 18.50 -8.75
CA ARG A 166 2.92 19.66 -7.83
C ARG A 166 1.84 19.61 -6.77
N LYS A 167 0.61 19.23 -7.14
CA LYS A 167 -0.54 19.10 -6.23
C LYS A 167 -0.26 18.05 -5.16
N VAL A 168 0.16 16.84 -5.55
CA VAL A 168 0.46 15.76 -4.62
C VAL A 168 1.63 16.12 -3.71
N ALA A 169 2.71 16.68 -4.26
CA ALA A 169 3.84 17.15 -3.48
C ALA A 169 3.46 18.26 -2.47
N LYS A 170 2.56 19.17 -2.82
CA LYS A 170 2.01 20.19 -1.91
C LYS A 170 1.23 19.53 -0.77
N LEU A 171 0.31 18.64 -1.08
CA LEU A 171 -0.49 17.91 -0.08
C LEU A 171 0.39 17.07 0.85
N LEU A 172 1.39 16.36 0.34
CA LEU A 172 2.36 15.65 1.18
C LEU A 172 3.10 16.57 2.17
N ARG A 173 3.42 17.83 1.77
CA ARG A 173 3.99 18.83 2.68
C ARG A 173 2.99 19.33 3.72
N GLU A 174 1.74 19.55 3.34
CA GLU A 174 0.68 19.96 4.27
C GLU A 174 0.42 18.90 5.35
N TYR A 175 0.49 17.63 4.96
CA TYR A 175 0.34 16.49 5.87
C TYR A 175 1.66 15.99 6.46
N ARG A 176 2.76 16.80 6.44
CA ARG A 176 4.08 16.36 6.93
C ARG A 176 4.11 15.97 8.42
N GLY A 177 3.27 16.59 9.24
CA GLY A 177 3.15 16.24 10.67
C GLY A 177 2.59 14.83 10.94
N TRP A 178 2.14 14.14 9.88
CA TRP A 178 1.59 12.78 9.93
C TRP A 178 2.45 11.78 9.12
N ALA A 179 3.67 12.18 8.74
CA ALA A 179 4.65 11.28 8.16
C ALA A 179 5.27 10.39 9.26
N GLU A 180 5.66 9.16 8.90
CA GLU A 180 6.51 8.27 9.70
C GLU A 180 7.96 8.37 9.26
#